data_77f00c613b86df471d28048894f93813
#
_entry.id   77f00c613b86df471d28048894f93813
#
_cell.length_a   1.000
_cell.length_b   1.000
_cell.length_c   1.000
_cell.angle_alpha   90.00
_cell.angle_beta   90.00
_cell.angle_gamma   90.00
#
_symmetry.space_group_name_H-M   'P 1'
#
loop_
_entity.id
_entity.type
_entity.pdbx_description
1 polymer ?
#
loop_
_entity_poly.entity_id
_entity_poly.type
_entity_poly.pdbx_seq_one_letter_code
_entity_poly.pdbx_strand_id
1 'polypeptide(L)'
;MRKIVLSAWITLDGCIAGPDDKMEWLRGDAQMMAYEQSFVDAADTLLFGRKTFNDFSNYWPPLANGAEPGANPLPMPVEQQRQYARTIDPMKKIVVSASGKVEPWRNVCVLSTIDPIQIDDLKREPGKNIAMYGSLSVLRALAEHGQIDEYELLVHPTFAGKGKPLFNAPFDTLELKSAHPFRSGVMLMKYSATKGTADEKHAM
;
A
#
# COMPACT_ATOMS: atom_id res chain seq x y z
N MET A 1 9.45 16.01 -8.13
CA MET A 1 9.80 14.61 -7.81
C MET A 1 8.52 13.84 -7.55
N ARG A 2 8.43 12.61 -8.02
CA ARG A 2 7.32 11.69 -7.71
C ARG A 2 7.38 11.33 -6.23
N LYS A 3 6.22 11.12 -5.61
CA LYS A 3 6.15 10.66 -4.23
C LYS A 3 5.90 9.16 -4.18
N ILE A 4 6.49 8.48 -3.21
CA ILE A 4 6.04 7.15 -2.78
C ILE A 4 4.99 7.38 -1.70
N VAL A 5 3.76 6.96 -1.99
CA VAL A 5 2.60 7.06 -1.10
C VAL A 5 2.19 5.65 -0.69
N LEU A 6 2.25 5.36 0.59
CA LEU A 6 1.79 4.10 1.15
C LEU A 6 0.29 4.16 1.41
N SER A 7 -0.49 3.20 0.89
CA SER A 7 -1.83 2.88 1.39
C SER A 7 -1.79 1.57 2.17
N ALA A 8 -2.27 1.58 3.40
CA ALA A 8 -2.30 0.39 4.24
C ALA A 8 -3.61 0.29 5.03
N TRP A 9 -4.21 -0.90 5.01
CA TRP A 9 -5.36 -1.26 5.83
C TRP A 9 -4.85 -1.83 7.15
N ILE A 10 -5.24 -1.21 8.25
CA ILE A 10 -4.77 -1.59 9.59
C ILE A 10 -5.92 -1.68 10.57
N THR A 11 -5.73 -2.46 11.61
CA THR A 11 -6.59 -2.46 12.80
C THR A 11 -6.30 -1.26 13.68
N LEU A 12 -7.17 -0.98 14.64
CA LEU A 12 -7.00 0.13 15.59
C LEU A 12 -5.72 0.01 16.44
N ASP A 13 -5.24 -1.22 16.67
CA ASP A 13 -3.96 -1.53 17.31
C ASP A 13 -2.78 -1.65 16.33
N GLY A 14 -2.94 -1.14 15.09
CA GLY A 14 -1.87 -0.97 14.12
C GLY A 14 -1.40 -2.23 13.40
N CYS A 15 -2.18 -3.32 13.41
CA CYS A 15 -1.85 -4.56 12.72
C CYS A 15 -2.41 -4.59 11.30
N ILE A 16 -1.64 -5.14 10.34
CA ILE A 16 -2.07 -5.34 8.95
C ILE A 16 -2.72 -6.70 8.69
N ALA A 17 -2.54 -7.64 9.60
CA ALA A 17 -3.11 -8.98 9.53
C ALA A 17 -3.23 -9.56 10.93
N GLY A 18 -4.10 -10.56 11.09
CA GLY A 18 -4.18 -11.40 12.28
C GLY A 18 -2.96 -12.32 12.45
N PRO A 19 -2.93 -13.13 13.52
CA PRO A 19 -1.82 -14.08 13.79
C PRO A 19 -1.62 -15.12 12.69
N ASP A 20 -2.69 -15.46 11.97
CA ASP A 20 -2.76 -16.44 10.87
C ASP A 20 -2.62 -15.82 9.47
N ASP A 21 -2.15 -14.58 9.38
CA ASP A 21 -2.04 -13.79 8.13
C ASP A 21 -3.37 -13.44 7.47
N LYS A 22 -4.50 -13.63 8.14
CA LYS A 22 -5.81 -13.29 7.60
C LYS A 22 -6.26 -11.89 7.95
N MET A 23 -7.18 -11.36 7.16
CA MET A 23 -7.79 -10.04 7.31
C MET A 23 -9.31 -10.15 7.48
N GLU A 24 -9.80 -11.12 8.28
CA GLU A 24 -11.23 -11.36 8.52
C GLU A 24 -11.95 -10.16 9.17
N TRP A 25 -11.18 -9.25 9.74
CA TRP A 25 -11.63 -8.00 10.30
C TRP A 25 -11.91 -6.90 9.26
N LEU A 26 -11.58 -7.14 7.99
CA LEU A 26 -11.73 -6.16 6.93
C LEU A 26 -13.18 -5.71 6.78
N ARG A 27 -13.38 -4.41 6.80
CA ARG A 27 -14.65 -3.75 6.48
C ARG A 27 -14.43 -2.81 5.30
N GLY A 28 -15.42 -2.69 4.46
CA GLY A 28 -15.37 -1.77 3.34
C GLY A 28 -16.75 -1.27 2.97
N ASP A 29 -16.77 -0.22 2.19
CA ASP A 29 -17.97 0.35 1.61
C ASP A 29 -17.65 1.04 0.27
N ALA A 30 -18.67 1.60 -0.37
CA ALA A 30 -18.51 2.30 -1.64
C ALA A 30 -17.61 3.55 -1.51
N GLN A 31 -17.57 4.20 -0.33
CA GLN A 31 -16.73 5.38 -0.11
C GLN A 31 -15.24 4.98 -0.03
N MET A 32 -14.96 3.86 0.66
CA MET A 32 -13.60 3.31 0.72
C MET A 32 -13.11 2.92 -0.67
N MET A 33 -13.96 2.27 -1.49
CA MET A 33 -13.57 1.91 -2.87
C MET A 33 -13.39 3.15 -3.76
N ALA A 34 -14.20 4.19 -3.58
CA ALA A 34 -14.01 5.46 -4.30
C ALA A 34 -12.69 6.14 -3.89
N TYR A 35 -12.30 6.06 -2.63
CA TYR A 35 -10.99 6.50 -2.18
C TYR A 35 -9.87 5.69 -2.84
N GLU A 36 -9.92 4.35 -2.82
CA GLU A 36 -8.92 3.48 -3.46
C GLU A 36 -8.77 3.79 -4.97
N GLN A 37 -9.89 4.09 -5.65
CA GLN A 37 -9.85 4.54 -7.04
C GLN A 37 -9.09 5.87 -7.17
N SER A 38 -9.41 6.86 -6.33
CA SER A 38 -8.73 8.16 -6.35
C SER A 38 -7.23 8.05 -6.04
N PHE A 39 -6.87 7.12 -5.16
CA PHE A 39 -5.48 6.84 -4.79
C PHE A 39 -4.67 6.33 -5.99
N VAL A 40 -5.21 5.38 -6.77
CA VAL A 40 -4.51 4.88 -7.97
C VAL A 40 -4.60 5.84 -9.14
N ASP A 41 -5.64 6.67 -9.27
CA ASP A 41 -5.74 7.71 -10.30
C ASP A 41 -4.66 8.79 -10.14
N ALA A 42 -4.19 9.01 -8.91
CA ALA A 42 -3.09 9.92 -8.59
C ALA A 42 -1.69 9.29 -8.85
N ALA A 43 -1.62 8.02 -9.24
CA ALA A 43 -0.41 7.28 -9.50
C ALA A 43 -0.31 6.80 -10.96
N ASP A 44 0.87 6.36 -11.37
CA ASP A 44 1.11 5.65 -12.64
C ASP A 44 1.97 4.39 -12.46
N THR A 45 2.46 4.18 -11.25
CA THR A 45 3.33 3.06 -10.89
C THR A 45 2.86 2.48 -9.56
N LEU A 46 2.82 1.15 -9.48
CA LEU A 46 2.56 0.41 -8.26
C LEU A 46 3.86 -0.19 -7.74
N LEU A 47 4.08 -0.13 -6.43
CA LEU A 47 5.25 -0.70 -5.75
C LEU A 47 4.82 -1.76 -4.75
N PHE A 48 5.40 -2.94 -4.86
CA PHE A 48 5.04 -4.11 -4.07
C PHE A 48 6.26 -4.87 -3.55
N GLY A 49 6.10 -5.57 -2.45
CA GLY A 49 6.85 -6.78 -2.18
C GLY A 49 6.17 -8.00 -2.81
N ARG A 50 6.92 -9.07 -3.01
CA ARG A 50 6.49 -10.29 -3.71
C ARG A 50 5.15 -10.86 -3.22
N LYS A 51 4.94 -10.97 -1.89
CA LYS A 51 3.71 -11.57 -1.34
C LYS A 51 2.48 -10.76 -1.76
N THR A 52 2.49 -9.47 -1.47
CA THR A 52 1.37 -8.57 -1.82
C THR A 52 1.15 -8.52 -3.34
N PHE A 53 2.23 -8.51 -4.12
CA PHE A 53 2.11 -8.57 -5.58
C PHE A 53 1.40 -9.84 -6.05
N ASN A 54 1.78 -11.01 -5.52
CA ASN A 54 1.15 -12.28 -5.90
C ASN A 54 -0.34 -12.31 -5.52
N ASP A 55 -0.71 -11.76 -4.36
CA ASP A 55 -2.12 -11.63 -3.95
C ASP A 55 -2.88 -10.73 -4.94
N PHE A 56 -2.29 -9.59 -5.34
CA PHE A 56 -2.86 -8.67 -6.32
C PHE A 56 -2.97 -9.28 -7.71
N SER A 57 -1.93 -9.97 -8.20
CA SER A 57 -1.91 -10.57 -9.55
C SER A 57 -2.90 -11.73 -9.69
N ASN A 58 -3.25 -12.40 -8.59
CA ASN A 58 -4.26 -13.44 -8.58
C ASN A 58 -5.69 -12.89 -8.51
N TYR A 59 -5.88 -11.72 -7.89
CA TYR A 59 -7.22 -11.18 -7.64
C TYR A 59 -7.69 -10.20 -8.74
N TRP A 60 -6.86 -9.21 -9.10
CA TRP A 60 -7.31 -8.08 -9.91
C TRP A 60 -7.41 -8.35 -11.42
N PRO A 61 -6.46 -9.04 -12.09
CA PRO A 61 -6.54 -9.26 -13.53
C PRO A 61 -7.80 -10.02 -13.99
N PRO A 62 -8.29 -11.06 -13.29
CA PRO A 62 -9.56 -11.68 -13.62
C PRO A 62 -10.75 -10.70 -13.58
N LEU A 63 -10.81 -9.84 -12.55
CA LEU A 63 -11.85 -8.82 -12.41
C LEU A 63 -11.79 -7.76 -13.52
N ALA A 64 -10.58 -7.33 -13.91
CA ALA A 64 -10.39 -6.41 -15.04
C ALA A 64 -10.96 -6.97 -16.34
N ASN A 65 -10.90 -8.29 -16.52
CA ASN A 65 -11.43 -9.03 -17.67
C ASN A 65 -12.88 -9.49 -17.52
N GLY A 66 -13.59 -9.00 -16.49
CA GLY A 66 -15.02 -9.23 -16.30
C GLY A 66 -15.39 -10.50 -15.53
N ALA A 67 -14.44 -11.21 -14.93
CA ALA A 67 -14.74 -12.36 -14.08
C ALA A 67 -15.51 -11.93 -12.82
N GLU A 68 -16.25 -12.88 -12.24
CA GLU A 68 -16.85 -12.70 -10.92
C GLU A 68 -15.79 -12.77 -9.82
N PRO A 69 -15.96 -12.05 -8.69
CA PRO A 69 -15.10 -12.20 -7.53
C PRO A 69 -15.02 -13.66 -7.06
N GLY A 70 -13.85 -14.10 -6.63
CA GLY A 70 -13.64 -15.44 -6.11
C GLY A 70 -14.40 -15.71 -4.81
N ALA A 71 -14.10 -16.86 -4.17
CA ALA A 71 -14.80 -17.34 -2.97
C ALA A 71 -14.73 -16.39 -1.76
N ASN A 72 -13.74 -15.51 -1.69
CA ASN A 72 -13.57 -14.51 -0.63
C ASN A 72 -13.50 -13.11 -1.23
N PRO A 73 -14.65 -12.54 -1.67
CA PRO A 73 -14.67 -11.20 -2.26
C PRO A 73 -14.34 -10.15 -1.20
N LEU A 74 -13.70 -9.07 -1.64
CA LEU A 74 -13.57 -7.89 -0.79
C LEU A 74 -14.97 -7.32 -0.47
N PRO A 75 -15.21 -6.81 0.75
CA PRO A 75 -16.51 -6.31 1.19
C PRO A 75 -16.85 -4.93 0.57
N MET A 76 -16.73 -4.82 -0.74
CA MET A 76 -16.90 -3.59 -1.52
C MET A 76 -17.69 -3.88 -2.81
N PRO A 77 -18.39 -2.89 -3.40
CA PRO A 77 -19.18 -3.10 -4.60
C PRO A 77 -18.35 -3.65 -5.77
N VAL A 78 -18.83 -4.72 -6.41
CA VAL A 78 -18.09 -5.45 -7.46
C VAL A 78 -17.75 -4.57 -8.66
N GLU A 79 -18.68 -3.72 -9.11
CA GLU A 79 -18.41 -2.86 -10.27
C GLU A 79 -17.33 -1.81 -9.99
N GLN A 80 -17.26 -1.28 -8.77
CA GLN A 80 -16.17 -0.40 -8.37
C GLN A 80 -14.83 -1.17 -8.30
N GLN A 81 -14.85 -2.43 -7.85
CA GLN A 81 -13.66 -3.29 -7.89
C GLN A 81 -13.20 -3.55 -9.33
N ARG A 82 -14.13 -3.79 -10.26
CA ARG A 82 -13.80 -3.96 -11.69
C ARG A 82 -13.20 -2.69 -12.29
N GLN A 83 -13.75 -1.52 -11.96
CA GLN A 83 -13.19 -0.24 -12.40
C GLN A 83 -11.76 -0.05 -11.89
N TYR A 84 -11.53 -0.27 -10.60
CA TYR A 84 -10.21 -0.23 -10.00
C TYR A 84 -9.24 -1.21 -10.70
N ALA A 85 -9.67 -2.45 -10.92
CA ALA A 85 -8.88 -3.46 -11.60
C ALA A 85 -8.46 -3.03 -13.02
N ARG A 86 -9.38 -2.43 -13.81
CA ARG A 86 -9.08 -1.90 -15.15
C ARG A 86 -8.09 -0.74 -15.09
N THR A 87 -8.11 0.07 -14.04
CA THR A 87 -7.16 1.18 -13.84
C THR A 87 -5.76 0.65 -13.55
N ILE A 88 -5.61 -0.29 -12.61
CA ILE A 88 -4.29 -0.78 -12.19
C ILE A 88 -3.66 -1.78 -13.16
N ASP A 89 -4.46 -2.47 -13.96
CA ASP A 89 -3.98 -3.52 -14.85
C ASP A 89 -2.92 -3.03 -15.87
N PRO A 90 -3.06 -1.87 -16.56
CA PRO A 90 -2.05 -1.35 -17.48
C PRO A 90 -0.87 -0.63 -16.79
N MET A 91 -0.95 -0.28 -15.50
CA MET A 91 0.09 0.49 -14.82
C MET A 91 1.44 -0.27 -14.77
N LYS A 92 2.55 0.45 -14.63
CA LYS A 92 3.88 -0.12 -14.31
C LYS A 92 3.82 -0.73 -12.89
N LYS A 93 4.36 -1.93 -12.72
CA LYS A 93 4.51 -2.57 -11.40
C LYS A 93 5.98 -2.79 -11.12
N ILE A 94 6.43 -2.30 -9.97
CA ILE A 94 7.76 -2.57 -9.44
C ILE A 94 7.58 -3.55 -8.29
N VAL A 95 8.26 -4.69 -8.38
CA VAL A 95 8.15 -5.76 -7.39
C VAL A 95 9.51 -6.06 -6.79
N VAL A 96 9.63 -5.89 -5.48
CA VAL A 96 10.86 -6.28 -4.77
C VAL A 96 10.76 -7.76 -4.39
N SER A 97 11.66 -8.57 -4.99
CA SER A 97 11.71 -10.02 -4.80
C SER A 97 13.14 -10.54 -4.88
N ALA A 98 13.73 -10.93 -3.74
CA ALA A 98 15.08 -11.49 -3.71
C ALA A 98 15.25 -12.78 -4.54
N SER A 99 14.17 -13.56 -4.72
CA SER A 99 14.20 -14.77 -5.57
C SER A 99 14.02 -14.48 -7.06
N GLY A 100 13.63 -13.28 -7.44
CA GLY A 100 13.24 -12.91 -8.81
C GLY A 100 11.95 -13.56 -9.31
N LYS A 101 11.36 -14.47 -8.52
CA LYS A 101 10.14 -15.21 -8.90
C LYS A 101 8.91 -14.45 -8.43
N VAL A 102 8.00 -14.15 -9.36
CA VAL A 102 6.72 -13.48 -9.13
C VAL A 102 5.64 -14.10 -10.02
N GLU A 103 4.39 -13.98 -9.63
CA GLU A 103 3.27 -14.41 -10.46
C GLU A 103 3.18 -13.56 -11.74
N PRO A 104 2.61 -14.10 -12.83
CA PRO A 104 2.52 -13.37 -14.10
C PRO A 104 1.53 -12.20 -14.01
N TRP A 105 1.97 -11.03 -14.43
CA TRP A 105 1.15 -9.88 -14.72
C TRP A 105 1.86 -9.00 -15.75
N ARG A 106 1.15 -8.14 -16.47
CA ARG A 106 1.78 -7.25 -17.46
C ARG A 106 2.50 -6.07 -16.81
N ASN A 107 3.51 -5.53 -17.51
CA ASN A 107 4.27 -4.32 -17.13
C ASN A 107 4.97 -4.45 -15.75
N VAL A 108 5.54 -5.62 -15.48
CA VAL A 108 6.27 -5.91 -14.23
C VAL A 108 7.77 -5.68 -14.41
N CYS A 109 8.36 -4.97 -13.47
CA CYS A 109 9.80 -4.84 -13.29
C CYS A 109 10.15 -5.42 -11.90
N VAL A 110 11.08 -6.39 -11.85
CA VAL A 110 11.49 -7.01 -10.60
C VAL A 110 12.82 -6.43 -10.15
N LEU A 111 12.87 -5.97 -8.90
CA LEU A 111 14.09 -5.57 -8.20
C LEU A 111 14.48 -6.65 -7.21
N SER A 112 15.74 -7.04 -7.15
CA SER A 112 16.22 -8.06 -6.20
C SER A 112 16.28 -7.54 -4.75
N THR A 113 16.52 -6.24 -4.58
CA THR A 113 16.63 -5.55 -3.30
C THR A 113 16.17 -4.10 -3.42
N ILE A 114 16.03 -3.42 -2.28
CA ILE A 114 15.83 -1.98 -2.22
C ILE A 114 17.21 -1.34 -2.15
N ASP A 115 17.51 -0.52 -3.16
CA ASP A 115 18.66 0.35 -3.20
C ASP A 115 18.14 1.80 -3.12
N PRO A 116 18.49 2.58 -2.07
CA PRO A 116 18.05 3.97 -1.93
C PRO A 116 18.36 4.83 -3.16
N ILE A 117 19.50 4.60 -3.83
CA ILE A 117 19.89 5.35 -5.03
C ILE A 117 18.94 5.05 -6.18
N GLN A 118 18.61 3.77 -6.42
CA GLN A 118 17.64 3.38 -7.44
C GLN A 118 16.25 3.94 -7.15
N ILE A 119 15.85 3.99 -5.87
CA ILE A 119 14.56 4.58 -5.47
C ILE A 119 14.55 6.09 -5.71
N ASP A 120 15.63 6.79 -5.39
CA ASP A 120 15.77 8.21 -5.68
C ASP A 120 15.71 8.50 -7.18
N ASP A 121 16.39 7.70 -8.01
CA ASP A 121 16.34 7.82 -9.46
C ASP A 121 14.93 7.60 -10.00
N LEU A 122 14.23 6.56 -9.51
CA LEU A 122 12.83 6.31 -9.84
C LEU A 122 11.92 7.51 -9.47
N LYS A 123 12.16 8.15 -8.33
CA LYS A 123 11.42 9.36 -7.91
C LYS A 123 11.72 10.59 -8.76
N ARG A 124 12.89 10.65 -9.42
CA ARG A 124 13.27 11.72 -10.36
C ARG A 124 12.69 11.54 -11.76
N GLU A 125 12.30 10.33 -12.14
CA GLU A 125 11.62 10.09 -13.43
C GLU A 125 10.37 10.98 -13.54
N PRO A 126 10.00 11.46 -14.75
CA PRO A 126 8.73 12.14 -14.95
C PRO A 126 7.57 11.17 -14.74
N GLY A 127 6.48 11.65 -14.13
CA GLY A 127 5.30 10.83 -13.88
C GLY A 127 4.48 11.29 -12.68
N LYS A 128 3.44 10.50 -12.39
CA LYS A 128 2.59 10.65 -11.20
C LYS A 128 3.24 9.99 -9.97
N ASN A 129 2.50 9.89 -8.88
CA ASN A 129 2.95 9.19 -7.68
C ASN A 129 3.21 7.70 -7.92
N ILE A 130 3.97 7.10 -7.01
CA ILE A 130 4.20 5.67 -6.90
C ILE A 130 3.33 5.19 -5.74
N ALA A 131 2.27 4.44 -6.05
CA ALA A 131 1.36 3.87 -5.07
C ALA A 131 1.96 2.59 -4.48
N MET A 132 2.09 2.52 -3.16
CA MET A 132 2.64 1.36 -2.46
C MET A 132 1.58 0.68 -1.60
N TYR A 133 1.48 -0.67 -1.71
CA TYR A 133 0.54 -1.50 -0.93
C TYR A 133 1.22 -2.54 0.00
N GLY A 134 2.50 -2.41 0.24
CA GLY A 134 3.27 -3.37 1.02
C GLY A 134 4.21 -4.19 0.12
N SER A 135 4.88 -5.24 0.55
CA SER A 135 4.78 -5.97 1.83
C SER A 135 5.47 -5.22 2.99
N LEU A 136 5.31 -5.75 4.21
CA LEU A 136 5.93 -5.20 5.42
C LEU A 136 7.46 -5.06 5.30
N SER A 137 8.14 -6.04 4.72
CA SER A 137 9.60 -6.00 4.58
C SER A 137 10.05 -4.86 3.66
N VAL A 138 9.33 -4.65 2.55
CA VAL A 138 9.62 -3.55 1.61
C VAL A 138 9.28 -2.20 2.24
N LEU A 139 8.12 -2.10 2.91
CA LEU A 139 7.72 -0.89 3.64
C LEU A 139 8.78 -0.48 4.67
N ARG A 140 9.19 -1.42 5.52
CA ARG A 140 10.16 -1.14 6.58
C ARG A 140 11.52 -0.72 6.03
N ALA A 141 12.01 -1.40 5.00
CA ALA A 141 13.27 -1.02 4.36
C ALA A 141 13.20 0.37 3.70
N LEU A 142 12.08 0.73 3.07
CA LEU A 142 11.90 2.09 2.53
C LEU A 142 11.78 3.13 3.64
N ALA A 143 11.07 2.84 4.72
CA ALA A 143 10.91 3.75 5.86
C ALA A 143 12.24 3.99 6.60
N GLU A 144 13.07 2.95 6.78
CA GLU A 144 14.42 3.06 7.37
C GLU A 144 15.31 4.05 6.60
N HIS A 145 15.10 4.18 5.29
CA HIS A 145 15.83 5.11 4.43
C HIS A 145 15.08 6.43 4.16
N GLY A 146 13.95 6.69 4.84
CA GLY A 146 13.15 7.91 4.65
C GLY A 146 12.59 8.06 3.24
N GLN A 147 12.35 6.94 2.53
CA GLN A 147 11.92 6.93 1.13
C GLN A 147 10.41 7.05 0.94
N ILE A 148 9.61 6.81 1.98
CA ILE A 148 8.16 6.98 1.94
C ILE A 148 7.83 8.43 2.24
N ASP A 149 7.14 9.11 1.32
CA ASP A 149 6.82 10.53 1.44
C ASP A 149 5.48 10.76 2.16
N GLU A 150 4.49 9.88 1.93
CA GLU A 150 3.15 9.99 2.50
C GLU A 150 2.62 8.62 2.94
N TYR A 151 1.84 8.63 4.01
CA TYR A 151 1.18 7.45 4.59
C TYR A 151 -0.31 7.70 4.62
N GLU A 152 -1.08 6.86 3.92
CA GLU A 152 -2.53 6.87 3.92
C GLU A 152 -3.03 5.59 4.60
N LEU A 153 -3.44 5.71 5.85
CA LEU A 153 -3.81 4.58 6.70
C LEU A 153 -5.33 4.49 6.81
N LEU A 154 -5.87 3.33 6.42
CA LEU A 154 -7.28 3.00 6.61
C LEU A 154 -7.43 2.19 7.90
N VAL A 155 -7.74 2.89 8.99
CA VAL A 155 -7.83 2.32 10.33
C VAL A 155 -9.21 1.72 10.54
N HIS A 156 -9.27 0.39 10.64
CA HIS A 156 -10.49 -0.36 10.87
C HIS A 156 -10.85 -0.39 12.36
N PRO A 157 -12.17 -0.29 12.72
CA PRO A 157 -12.63 -0.23 14.10
C PRO A 157 -12.61 -1.63 14.76
N THR A 158 -11.44 -2.23 14.85
CA THR A 158 -11.21 -3.57 15.41
C THR A 158 -9.80 -3.70 15.98
N PHE A 159 -9.58 -4.72 16.77
CA PHE A 159 -8.27 -5.09 17.32
C PHE A 159 -7.87 -6.48 16.81
N ALA A 160 -6.61 -6.65 16.42
CA ALA A 160 -6.02 -7.96 16.08
C ALA A 160 -5.34 -8.61 17.30
N GLY A 161 -4.96 -7.84 18.30
CA GLY A 161 -4.29 -8.31 19.50
C GLY A 161 -2.88 -8.86 19.23
N LYS A 162 -2.78 -10.11 18.78
CA LYS A 162 -1.51 -10.77 18.41
C LYS A 162 -1.23 -10.73 16.91
N GLY A 163 -1.73 -9.71 16.20
CA GLY A 163 -1.54 -9.57 14.76
C GLY A 163 -0.14 -9.14 14.36
N LYS A 164 0.06 -8.93 13.05
CA LYS A 164 1.31 -8.42 12.47
C LYS A 164 1.30 -6.90 12.45
N PRO A 165 2.09 -6.20 13.27
CA PRO A 165 2.09 -4.74 13.30
C PRO A 165 2.68 -4.17 12.01
N LEU A 166 2.11 -3.04 11.54
CA LEU A 166 2.65 -2.29 10.41
C LEU A 166 4.07 -1.81 10.72
N PHE A 167 4.25 -1.20 11.90
CA PHE A 167 5.55 -0.73 12.39
C PHE A 167 5.98 -1.51 13.63
N ASN A 168 7.25 -1.87 13.72
CA ASN A 168 7.84 -2.61 14.84
C ASN A 168 9.08 -1.93 15.43
N ALA A 169 9.40 -0.74 14.96
CA ALA A 169 10.49 0.09 15.43
C ALA A 169 10.07 1.56 15.35
N PRO A 170 10.69 2.47 16.10
CA PRO A 170 10.47 3.89 15.94
C PRO A 170 10.96 4.32 14.55
N PHE A 171 10.11 5.06 13.85
CA PHE A 171 10.40 5.71 12.57
C PHE A 171 10.30 7.23 12.71
N ASP A 172 10.33 7.93 11.58
CA ASP A 172 10.23 9.39 11.56
C ASP A 172 8.90 9.89 12.14
N THR A 173 8.91 11.10 12.64
CA THR A 173 7.69 11.81 13.04
C THR A 173 6.84 12.08 11.80
N LEU A 174 5.53 11.87 11.93
CA LEU A 174 4.57 12.11 10.85
C LEU A 174 3.72 13.34 11.17
N GLU A 175 3.46 14.15 10.15
CA GLU A 175 2.53 15.28 10.24
C GLU A 175 1.16 14.89 9.69
N LEU A 176 0.11 14.99 10.51
CA LEU A 176 -1.26 14.72 10.08
C LEU A 176 -1.72 15.77 9.06
N LYS A 177 -2.13 15.32 7.89
CA LYS A 177 -2.69 16.16 6.81
C LYS A 177 -4.21 16.17 6.82
N SER A 178 -4.83 15.02 7.02
CA SER A 178 -6.29 14.91 7.13
C SER A 178 -6.71 13.62 7.82
N ALA A 179 -7.92 13.63 8.37
CA ALA A 179 -8.61 12.46 8.89
C ALA A 179 -10.06 12.49 8.41
N HIS A 180 -10.53 11.38 7.82
CA HIS A 180 -11.87 11.29 7.23
C HIS A 180 -12.54 9.97 7.60
N PRO A 181 -13.71 10.00 8.26
CA PRO A 181 -14.48 8.79 8.58
C PRO A 181 -15.29 8.32 7.36
N PHE A 182 -15.27 7.01 7.07
CA PHE A 182 -16.20 6.37 6.15
C PHE A 182 -17.44 5.85 6.89
N ARG A 183 -18.51 5.58 6.14
CA ARG A 183 -19.76 5.03 6.72
C ARG A 183 -19.58 3.65 7.34
N SER A 184 -18.62 2.85 6.85
CA SER A 184 -18.21 1.57 7.43
C SER A 184 -17.61 1.68 8.85
N GLY A 185 -17.30 2.90 9.32
CA GLY A 185 -16.56 3.16 10.54
C GLY A 185 -15.04 3.11 10.38
N VAL A 186 -14.54 2.84 9.17
CA VAL A 186 -13.12 2.93 8.85
C VAL A 186 -12.71 4.41 8.83
N MET A 187 -11.56 4.73 9.43
CA MET A 187 -10.98 6.07 9.41
C MET A 187 -9.80 6.13 8.43
N LEU A 188 -9.91 6.97 7.41
CA LEU A 188 -8.77 7.30 6.55
C LEU A 188 -7.95 8.41 7.22
N MET A 189 -6.69 8.12 7.51
CA MET A 189 -5.73 9.07 8.07
C MET A 189 -4.59 9.27 7.09
N LYS A 190 -4.35 10.51 6.67
CA LYS A 190 -3.27 10.87 5.76
C LYS A 190 -2.18 11.64 6.50
N TYR A 191 -0.95 11.19 6.34
CA TYR A 191 0.23 11.80 6.94
C TYR A 191 1.29 12.08 5.89
N SER A 192 2.10 13.13 6.10
CA SER A 192 3.39 13.29 5.40
C SER A 192 4.53 12.94 6.35
N ALA A 193 5.57 12.31 5.80
CA ALA A 193 6.82 12.16 6.53
C ALA A 193 7.47 13.54 6.70
N THR A 194 7.83 13.88 7.94
CA THR A 194 8.70 15.02 8.19
C THR A 194 10.12 14.59 7.88
N LYS A 195 10.75 15.18 6.88
CA LYS A 195 12.18 15.00 6.65
C LYS A 195 12.92 15.68 7.79
N GLY A 196 13.18 14.95 8.89
CA GLY A 196 14.04 15.42 9.96
C GLY A 196 15.42 15.77 9.38
N THR A 197 15.95 16.93 9.71
CA THR A 197 17.36 17.24 9.47
C THR A 197 18.19 16.21 10.25
N ALA A 198 19.27 15.72 9.64
CA ALA A 198 20.12 14.65 10.20
C ALA A 198 20.65 14.95 11.62
N ASP A 199 20.55 16.20 12.07
CA ASP A 199 21.05 16.68 13.37
C ASP A 199 20.09 16.36 14.55
N GLU A 200 18.81 16.04 14.31
CA GLU A 200 17.85 15.76 15.41
C GLU A 200 17.81 14.27 15.82
N LYS A 201 18.37 13.37 15.04
CA LYS A 201 18.34 11.91 15.30
C LYS A 201 19.31 11.44 16.42
N HIS A 202 20.16 12.33 16.96
CA HIS A 202 21.14 11.99 18.01
C HIS A 202 20.88 12.67 19.36
N ALA A 203 19.72 13.29 19.59
CA ALA A 203 19.41 14.07 20.79
C ALA A 203 18.30 13.44 21.69
N MET A 204 17.99 12.15 21.54
CA MET A 204 17.13 11.41 22.49
C MET A 204 17.82 10.16 23.02
#